data_8db7032d0ec7c67afbcf73aaba730910
#
_entry.id   8db7032d0ec7c67afbcf73aaba730910
#
_cell.length_a   1.000
_cell.length_b   1.000
_cell.length_c   1.000
_cell.angle_alpha   90.00
_cell.angle_beta   90.00
_cell.angle_gamma   90.00
#
_symmetry.space_group_name_H-M   'P 1'
#
loop_
_entity.id
_entity.type
_entity.pdbx_description
1 polymer ?
#
loop_
_entity_poly.entity_id
_entity_poly.type
_entity_poly.pdbx_seq_one_letter_code
_entity_poly.pdbx_strand_id
1 'polypeptide(L)'
;MKRKKRRNIIIWSVVALIVVIAGYFSFIRPQQQAKRTVTVGIMAGSKQDDEIWNSVSKTAKDKYNVTLKFKRFTDYNQPNKALENGDVDLNAFQHKLFLQTWNKAHKTDLVSLGDTFITPIRLYSKQYKSVKEIPNG
;
A
#
# COMPACT_ATOMS: atom_id res chain seq x y z
N MET A 1 -0.44 53.36 -34.36
CA MET A 1 -1.16 52.06 -34.31
C MET A 1 -0.33 50.86 -33.88
N LYS A 2 0.94 50.70 -34.28
CA LYS A 2 1.79 49.50 -33.95
C LYS A 2 2.08 49.30 -32.45
N ARG A 3 2.23 50.35 -31.61
CA ARG A 3 2.52 50.23 -30.16
C ARG A 3 1.35 49.66 -29.34
N LYS A 4 0.09 50.03 -29.65
CA LYS A 4 -1.10 49.47 -28.94
C LYS A 4 -1.27 48.00 -29.23
N LYS A 5 -1.03 47.53 -30.46
CA LYS A 5 -1.14 46.11 -30.85
C LYS A 5 -0.10 45.25 -30.15
N ARG A 6 1.16 45.69 -30.02
CA ARG A 6 2.21 44.99 -29.27
C ARG A 6 1.89 44.88 -27.78
N ARG A 7 1.38 45.97 -27.15
CA ARG A 7 1.00 45.94 -25.73
C ARG A 7 -0.13 44.94 -25.46
N ASN A 8 -1.12 44.86 -26.31
CA ASN A 8 -2.22 43.92 -26.16
C ASN A 8 -1.75 42.46 -26.32
N ILE A 9 -0.81 42.18 -27.25
CA ILE A 9 -0.22 40.86 -27.40
C ILE A 9 0.52 40.44 -26.13
N ILE A 10 1.33 41.31 -25.54
CA ILE A 10 2.05 41.02 -24.29
C ILE A 10 1.06 40.74 -23.14
N ILE A 11 0.00 41.56 -23.01
CA ILE A 11 -1.01 41.34 -21.96
C ILE A 11 -1.68 39.98 -22.11
N TRP A 12 -2.10 39.61 -23.32
CA TRP A 12 -2.75 38.31 -23.57
C TRP A 12 -1.80 37.11 -23.36
N SER A 13 -0.50 37.28 -23.69
CA SER A 13 0.51 36.25 -23.41
C SER A 13 0.73 36.02 -21.91
N VAL A 14 0.73 37.12 -21.12
CA VAL A 14 0.84 37.03 -19.65
C VAL A 14 -0.40 36.37 -19.04
N VAL A 15 -1.60 36.74 -19.51
CA VAL A 15 -2.85 36.10 -19.06
C VAL A 15 -2.87 34.60 -19.38
N ALA A 16 -2.49 34.23 -20.60
CA ALA A 16 -2.39 32.83 -21.00
C ALA A 16 -1.41 32.04 -20.10
N LEU A 17 -0.24 32.64 -19.79
CA LEU A 17 0.75 32.00 -18.89
C LEU A 17 0.19 31.82 -17.47
N ILE A 18 -0.52 32.80 -16.92
CA ILE A 18 -1.15 32.70 -15.60
C ILE A 18 -2.22 31.61 -15.59
N VAL A 19 -3.03 31.47 -16.64
CA VAL A 19 -4.05 30.42 -16.74
C VAL A 19 -3.41 29.03 -16.79
N VAL A 20 -2.31 28.88 -17.55
CA VAL A 20 -1.56 27.61 -17.62
C VAL A 20 -0.95 27.26 -16.26
N ILE A 21 -0.35 28.23 -15.56
CA ILE A 21 0.22 28.03 -14.22
C ILE A 21 -0.88 27.67 -13.22
N ALA A 22 -2.01 28.39 -13.24
CA ALA A 22 -3.15 28.11 -12.35
C ALA A 22 -3.75 26.72 -12.64
N GLY A 23 -3.87 26.34 -13.91
CA GLY A 23 -4.31 25.00 -14.32
C GLY A 23 -3.33 23.90 -13.84
N TYR A 24 -2.03 24.13 -13.95
CA TYR A 24 -1.01 23.22 -13.44
C TYR A 24 -1.12 23.03 -11.93
N PHE A 25 -1.22 24.09 -11.15
CA PHE A 25 -1.35 24.03 -9.71
C PHE A 25 -2.68 23.43 -9.24
N SER A 26 -3.78 23.67 -9.96
CA SER A 26 -5.10 23.15 -9.58
C SER A 26 -5.33 21.70 -9.98
N PHE A 27 -4.74 21.23 -11.08
CA PHE A 27 -5.04 19.92 -11.64
C PHE A 27 -3.92 18.87 -11.38
N ILE A 28 -2.66 19.25 -11.55
CA ILE A 28 -1.54 18.29 -11.49
C ILE A 28 -1.04 18.09 -10.05
N ARG A 29 -0.96 19.14 -9.25
CA ARG A 29 -0.45 19.08 -7.89
C ARG A 29 -1.33 18.28 -6.91
N PRO A 30 -2.66 18.37 -6.91
CA PRO A 30 -3.53 17.54 -6.06
C PRO A 30 -3.46 16.06 -6.40
N GLN A 31 -3.33 15.69 -7.67
CA GLN A 31 -3.20 14.31 -8.11
C GLN A 31 -1.89 13.65 -7.64
N GLN A 32 -0.78 14.38 -7.62
CA GLN A 32 0.49 13.86 -7.10
C GLN A 32 0.47 13.68 -5.58
N GLN A 33 -0.27 14.52 -4.85
CA GLN A 33 -0.43 14.38 -3.40
C GLN A 33 -1.36 13.22 -3.03
N ALA A 34 -2.44 12.98 -3.78
CA ALA A 34 -3.35 11.84 -3.59
C ALA A 34 -2.64 10.48 -3.81
N LYS A 35 -1.72 10.39 -4.77
CA LYS A 35 -0.91 9.19 -5.04
C LYS A 35 0.13 8.84 -3.96
N ARG A 36 0.32 9.67 -2.94
CA ARG A 36 1.28 9.45 -1.85
C ARG A 36 0.67 8.86 -0.58
N THR A 37 -0.62 8.59 -0.57
CA THR A 37 -1.27 7.84 0.51
C THR A 37 -1.57 6.44 0.02
N VAL A 38 -1.13 5.44 0.77
CA VAL A 38 -1.32 4.01 0.47
C VAL A 38 -2.02 3.37 1.66
N THR A 39 -3.14 2.71 1.40
CA THR A 39 -3.89 1.94 2.39
C THR A 39 -3.44 0.49 2.36
N VAL A 40 -2.95 -0.02 3.48
CA VAL A 40 -2.41 -1.38 3.61
C VAL A 40 -3.32 -2.21 4.50
N GLY A 41 -3.80 -3.33 3.97
CA GLY A 41 -4.53 -4.35 4.73
C GLY A 41 -3.56 -5.19 5.55
N ILE A 42 -3.76 -5.24 6.86
CA ILE A 42 -2.97 -6.03 7.80
C ILE A 42 -3.88 -6.83 8.73
N MET A 43 -3.37 -7.89 9.34
CA MET A 43 -4.11 -8.57 10.40
C MET A 43 -4.08 -7.75 11.70
N ALA A 44 -5.15 -7.83 12.46
CA ALA A 44 -5.15 -7.36 13.84
C ALA A 44 -4.11 -8.16 14.63
N GLY A 45 -3.19 -7.46 15.26
CA GLY A 45 -2.04 -8.06 15.94
C GLY A 45 -1.88 -7.56 17.37
N SER A 46 -0.72 -7.83 17.95
CA SER A 46 -0.29 -7.39 19.27
C SER A 46 0.18 -5.92 19.25
N LYS A 47 0.41 -5.36 20.45
CA LYS A 47 1.07 -4.05 20.57
C LYS A 47 2.45 -4.01 19.90
N GLN A 48 3.17 -5.11 19.93
CA GLN A 48 4.49 -5.21 19.28
C GLN A 48 4.38 -5.13 17.74
N ASP A 49 3.34 -5.74 17.16
CA ASP A 49 3.06 -5.59 15.73
C ASP A 49 2.73 -4.14 15.38
N ASP A 50 2.00 -3.45 16.23
CA ASP A 50 1.69 -2.03 16.06
C ASP A 50 2.95 -1.15 16.07
N GLU A 51 3.91 -1.42 16.94
CA GLU A 51 5.19 -0.71 16.99
C GLU A 51 6.00 -0.91 15.70
N ILE A 52 6.01 -2.13 15.15
CA ILE A 52 6.66 -2.44 13.88
C ILE A 52 6.01 -1.64 12.75
N TRP A 53 4.67 -1.69 12.64
CA TRP A 53 3.96 -0.96 11.58
C TRP A 53 4.08 0.56 11.71
N ASN A 54 4.15 1.10 12.92
CA ASN A 54 4.41 2.51 13.17
C ASN A 54 5.83 2.90 12.69
N SER A 55 6.83 2.07 12.94
CA SER A 55 8.20 2.27 12.45
C SER A 55 8.27 2.23 10.92
N VAL A 56 7.58 1.29 10.28
CA VAL A 56 7.46 1.20 8.82
C VAL A 56 6.79 2.45 8.26
N SER A 57 5.68 2.90 8.87
CA SER A 57 4.96 4.10 8.46
C SER A 57 5.84 5.36 8.57
N LYS A 58 6.56 5.49 9.67
CA LYS A 58 7.51 6.59 9.87
C LYS A 58 8.60 6.59 8.79
N THR A 59 9.20 5.45 8.52
CA THR A 59 10.24 5.30 7.48
C THR A 59 9.69 5.62 6.08
N ALA A 60 8.49 5.15 5.74
CA ALA A 60 7.83 5.44 4.48
C ALA A 60 7.60 6.96 4.33
N LYS A 61 7.18 7.63 5.39
CA LYS A 61 6.97 9.07 5.38
C LYS A 61 8.27 9.85 5.26
N ASP A 62 9.27 9.53 6.09
CA ASP A 62 10.50 10.30 6.19
C ASP A 62 11.39 10.14 4.94
N LYS A 63 11.51 8.92 4.42
CA LYS A 63 12.40 8.63 3.28
C LYS A 63 11.74 8.81 1.92
N TYR A 64 10.45 8.50 1.81
CA TYR A 64 9.77 8.42 0.51
C TYR A 64 8.59 9.38 0.38
N ASN A 65 8.25 10.12 1.43
CA ASN A 65 7.08 11.01 1.51
C ASN A 65 5.77 10.28 1.17
N VAL A 66 5.67 9.01 1.60
CA VAL A 66 4.48 8.17 1.46
C VAL A 66 3.79 8.07 2.82
N THR A 67 2.50 8.31 2.86
CA THR A 67 1.67 8.13 4.05
C THR A 67 1.02 6.76 3.99
N LEU A 68 1.29 5.89 4.96
CA LEU A 68 0.61 4.61 5.08
C LEU A 68 -0.61 4.76 5.99
N LYS A 69 -1.74 4.20 5.56
CA LYS A 69 -2.94 3.98 6.36
C LYS A 69 -3.15 2.48 6.51
N PHE A 70 -3.49 2.01 7.71
CA PHE A 70 -3.68 0.59 7.96
C PHE A 70 -5.16 0.26 8.16
N LYS A 71 -5.67 -0.70 7.40
CA LYS A 71 -6.98 -1.32 7.61
C LYS A 71 -6.74 -2.69 8.25
N ARG A 72 -7.23 -2.87 9.49
CA ARG A 72 -7.01 -4.10 10.25
C ARG A 72 -8.16 -5.08 10.04
N PHE A 73 -7.81 -6.33 9.85
CA PHE A 73 -8.74 -7.43 9.67
C PHE A 73 -8.54 -8.50 10.75
N THR A 74 -9.62 -9.18 11.12
CA THR A 74 -9.62 -10.29 12.07
C THR A 74 -9.84 -11.65 11.39
N ASP A 75 -10.37 -11.65 10.18
CA ASP A 75 -10.60 -12.84 9.34
C ASP A 75 -9.59 -12.85 8.20
N TYR A 76 -8.91 -13.98 8.02
CA TYR A 76 -7.82 -14.16 7.06
C TYR A 76 -8.27 -14.11 5.59
N ASN A 77 -9.57 -14.28 5.31
CA ASN A 77 -10.12 -14.18 3.95
C ASN A 77 -10.50 -12.74 3.54
N GLN A 78 -10.64 -11.82 4.50
CA GLN A 78 -11.10 -10.46 4.22
C GLN A 78 -10.08 -9.58 3.48
N PRO A 79 -8.76 -9.62 3.79
CA PRO A 79 -7.80 -8.71 3.16
C PRO A 79 -7.75 -8.83 1.64
N ASN A 80 -7.77 -10.07 1.10
CA ASN A 80 -7.74 -10.26 -0.35
C ASN A 80 -9.01 -9.75 -1.03
N LYS A 81 -10.19 -9.97 -0.44
CA LYS A 81 -11.45 -9.39 -0.94
C LYS A 81 -11.42 -7.87 -0.92
N ALA A 82 -10.87 -7.27 0.14
CA ALA A 82 -10.72 -5.82 0.24
C ALA A 82 -9.76 -5.25 -0.83
N LEU A 83 -8.71 -6.00 -1.17
CA LEU A 83 -7.78 -5.62 -2.24
C LEU A 83 -8.44 -5.71 -3.61
N GLU A 84 -9.18 -6.79 -3.89
CA GLU A 84 -9.94 -6.98 -5.13
C GLU A 84 -11.01 -5.89 -5.33
N ASN A 85 -11.66 -5.47 -4.25
CA ASN A 85 -12.67 -4.42 -4.28
C ASN A 85 -12.07 -2.99 -4.35
N GLY A 86 -10.76 -2.82 -4.20
CA GLY A 86 -10.12 -1.51 -4.11
C GLY A 86 -10.29 -0.79 -2.77
N ASP A 87 -10.71 -1.49 -1.72
CA ASP A 87 -10.84 -0.96 -0.36
C ASP A 87 -9.48 -0.73 0.31
N VAL A 88 -8.44 -1.43 -0.15
CA VAL A 88 -7.04 -1.27 0.21
C VAL A 88 -6.19 -1.33 -1.06
N ASP A 89 -5.03 -0.68 -1.03
CA ASP A 89 -4.10 -0.66 -2.17
C ASP A 89 -3.10 -1.81 -2.12
N LEU A 90 -2.78 -2.29 -0.93
CA LEU A 90 -1.83 -3.36 -0.66
C LEU A 90 -2.31 -4.23 0.50
N ASN A 91 -1.80 -5.46 0.57
CA ASN A 91 -1.93 -6.33 1.74
C ASN A 91 -0.55 -6.75 2.26
N ALA A 92 -0.42 -6.89 3.58
CA ALA A 92 0.76 -7.43 4.22
C ALA A 92 0.35 -8.40 5.34
N PHE A 93 0.06 -9.67 5.00
CA PHE A 93 -0.42 -10.64 5.99
C PHE A 93 -0.14 -12.10 5.62
N GLN A 94 -0.14 -12.47 4.33
CA GLN A 94 -0.21 -13.84 3.88
C GLN A 94 1.15 -14.39 3.40
N HIS A 95 1.30 -15.70 3.46
CA HIS A 95 2.40 -16.40 2.80
C HIS A 95 2.08 -16.71 1.33
N LYS A 96 3.12 -16.97 0.53
CA LYS A 96 3.01 -17.17 -0.93
C LYS A 96 2.04 -18.29 -1.32
N LEU A 97 2.04 -19.41 -0.58
CA LEU A 97 1.15 -20.54 -0.88
C LEU A 97 -0.32 -20.17 -0.71
N PHE A 98 -0.67 -19.38 0.32
CA PHE A 98 -2.04 -18.90 0.50
C PHE A 98 -2.46 -17.99 -0.65
N LEU A 99 -1.60 -17.07 -1.09
CA LEU A 99 -1.86 -16.20 -2.24
C LEU A 99 -2.14 -17.01 -3.52
N GLN A 100 -1.31 -18.03 -3.80
CA GLN A 100 -1.49 -18.90 -4.96
C GLN A 100 -2.82 -19.67 -4.91
N THR A 101 -3.15 -20.21 -3.72
CA THR A 101 -4.40 -20.95 -3.49
C THR A 101 -5.61 -20.02 -3.64
N TRP A 102 -5.51 -18.80 -3.10
CA TRP A 102 -6.54 -17.77 -3.23
C TRP A 102 -6.81 -17.45 -4.70
N ASN A 103 -5.78 -17.10 -5.45
CA ASN A 103 -5.90 -16.76 -6.88
C ASN A 103 -6.56 -17.90 -7.68
N LYS A 104 -6.16 -19.16 -7.42
CA LYS A 104 -6.74 -20.32 -8.08
C LYS A 104 -8.23 -20.50 -7.74
N ALA A 105 -8.57 -20.35 -6.46
CA ALA A 105 -9.96 -20.56 -6.00
C ALA A 105 -10.91 -19.45 -6.44
N HIS A 106 -10.44 -18.20 -6.47
CA HIS A 106 -11.26 -17.03 -6.77
C HIS A 106 -11.08 -16.50 -8.21
N LYS A 107 -10.19 -17.14 -9.00
CA LYS A 107 -9.84 -16.73 -10.37
C LYS A 107 -9.34 -15.29 -10.44
N THR A 108 -8.48 -14.93 -9.50
CA THR A 108 -7.84 -13.61 -9.39
C THR A 108 -6.37 -13.70 -9.76
N ASP A 109 -5.72 -12.55 -9.95
CA ASP A 109 -4.32 -12.41 -10.39
C ASP A 109 -3.49 -11.53 -9.44
N LEU A 110 -3.81 -11.56 -8.15
CA LEU A 110 -3.06 -10.83 -7.14
C LEU A 110 -1.59 -11.25 -7.16
N VAL A 111 -0.66 -10.28 -7.12
CA VAL A 111 0.77 -10.52 -7.22
C VAL A 111 1.50 -10.10 -5.95
N SER A 112 2.60 -10.82 -5.61
CA SER A 112 3.49 -10.42 -4.53
C SER A 112 4.46 -9.35 -5.04
N LEU A 113 4.52 -8.21 -4.36
CA LEU A 113 5.46 -7.12 -4.65
C LEU A 113 6.81 -7.31 -3.94
N GLY A 114 6.85 -8.12 -2.89
CA GLY A 114 8.04 -8.40 -2.11
C GLY A 114 7.72 -9.18 -0.85
N ASP A 115 8.78 -9.67 -0.20
CA ASP A 115 8.67 -10.41 1.05
C ASP A 115 8.93 -9.45 2.22
N THR A 116 8.21 -9.63 3.35
CA THR A 116 8.39 -8.81 4.55
C THR A 116 9.32 -9.51 5.54
N PHE A 117 8.89 -10.59 6.14
CA PHE A 117 9.69 -11.39 7.08
C PHE A 117 9.29 -12.86 7.00
N ILE A 118 10.16 -13.73 7.50
CA ILE A 118 9.90 -15.16 7.65
C ILE A 118 10.11 -15.56 9.10
N THR A 119 9.16 -16.34 9.63
CA THR A 119 9.30 -16.97 10.93
C THR A 119 9.39 -18.49 10.76
N PRO A 120 10.31 -19.17 11.46
CA PRO A 120 10.39 -20.62 11.38
C PRO A 120 9.15 -21.26 12.01
N ILE A 121 8.57 -22.25 11.33
CA ILE A 121 7.54 -23.12 11.90
C ILE A 121 8.23 -24.06 12.88
N ARG A 122 7.70 -24.15 14.09
CA ARG A 122 8.20 -25.04 15.14
C ARG A 122 7.07 -25.92 15.66
N LEU A 123 7.39 -27.18 15.93
CA LEU A 123 6.49 -28.11 16.62
C LEU A 123 6.75 -28.03 18.12
N TYR A 124 5.68 -28.00 18.90
CA TYR A 124 5.73 -28.00 20.36
C TYR A 124 4.97 -29.20 20.88
N SER A 125 5.53 -29.90 21.87
CA SER A 125 4.87 -30.98 22.55
C SER A 125 5.15 -30.90 24.04
N LYS A 126 4.16 -31.21 24.86
CA LYS A 126 4.32 -31.43 26.30
C LYS A 126 4.76 -32.87 26.59
N GLN A 127 4.51 -33.80 25.68
CA GLN A 127 4.70 -35.26 25.86
C GLN A 127 6.00 -35.75 25.20
N TYR A 128 6.34 -35.29 24.00
CA TYR A 128 7.48 -35.76 23.23
C TYR A 128 8.62 -34.74 23.20
N LYS A 129 9.86 -35.23 23.37
CA LYS A 129 11.06 -34.37 23.34
C LYS A 129 11.66 -34.24 21.95
N SER A 130 11.29 -35.12 21.03
CA SER A 130 11.74 -35.07 19.63
C SER A 130 10.66 -35.62 18.69
N VAL A 131 10.74 -35.27 17.43
CA VAL A 131 9.83 -35.76 16.37
C VAL A 131 9.96 -37.28 16.21
N LYS A 132 11.13 -37.85 16.51
CA LYS A 132 11.40 -39.29 16.41
C LYS A 132 10.64 -40.14 17.44
N GLU A 133 10.15 -39.52 18.51
CA GLU A 133 9.38 -40.16 19.58
C GLU A 133 7.89 -40.21 19.31
N ILE A 134 7.43 -39.50 18.27
CA ILE A 134 6.01 -39.47 17.90
C ILE A 134 5.66 -40.78 17.21
N PRO A 135 4.64 -41.52 17.69
CA PRO A 135 4.21 -42.75 17.06
C PRO A 135 3.76 -42.49 15.61
N ASN A 136 4.07 -43.43 14.73
CA ASN A 136 3.46 -43.48 13.41
C ASN A 136 1.98 -43.80 13.57
N GLY A 137 1.10 -42.93 13.04
CA GLY A 137 -0.36 -43.12 13.07
C GLY A 137 -0.82 -44.23 12.15
#